data_d9ce971227fa1ae8fcfd2a2a273e5958
#
_entry.id   d9ce971227fa1ae8fcfd2a2a273e5958
#
_cell.length_a   1.000
_cell.length_b   1.000
_cell.length_c   1.000
_cell.angle_alpha   90.00
_cell.angle_beta   90.00
_cell.angle_gamma   90.00
#
_symmetry.space_group_name_H-M   'P 1'
#
loop_
_entity.id
_entity.type
_entity.pdbx_description
1 polymer ?
#
loop_
_entity_poly.entity_id
_entity_poly.type
_entity_poly.pdbx_seq_one_letter_code
_entity_poly.pdbx_strand_id
1 'polypeptide(L)'
;ALVYIVVAFTDITASSFIGRQTLEDGQTVSGGGIATSSLLYLVIPLVMGFCMRRLGMPLWLATAIFLPLVGVAIWAGQKIPFDLGQLLGTSDAGAQKIWGVLLLAYCLVAAMVPMWLLLQPRGHLGGCFLYVALAGAAIGLIASDRLVAGDSCIRYPAFTNWQTAKAGSLIPMLFITIACGACSGFHSLIASGTTSKQLRKETDARPIGYGTMLLEAMVAIISLSCVMVLAADSPLANQPPNFIYALGMGRFLEILGVPATIGVSFALMAFTTFVYDTLDVCTRLGRYIIQELTGMTGRAGAWLGTAVTAGTPLIFLLRPQLDGNGNPIPAWKLFWSLFGASNQLLAALTLLGVTVWLWRTRRETWVWFVTGLPTAFMYVMSTWALASMTWPKFSTPGGFVLPIDPVPWAGLVLLSLAAVMLIEAVRVILLPQGPLDRGGIGEARAWGAAPTA
;
A
#
# COMPACT_ATOMS: atom_id res chain seq x y z
N ALA A 1 -2.08 8.53 -8.24
CA ALA A 1 -1.67 7.35 -7.44
C ALA A 1 -2.34 7.32 -6.07
N LEU A 2 -2.23 8.37 -5.21
CA LEU A 2 -2.79 8.36 -3.85
C LEU A 2 -4.29 8.07 -3.80
N VAL A 3 -5.10 8.67 -4.68
CA VAL A 3 -6.54 8.42 -4.75
C VAL A 3 -6.85 6.96 -5.09
N TYR A 4 -6.12 6.38 -6.05
CA TYR A 4 -6.34 5.01 -6.49
C TYR A 4 -6.04 3.98 -5.39
N ILE A 5 -4.96 4.18 -4.63
CA ILE A 5 -4.63 3.29 -3.52
C ILE A 5 -5.65 3.43 -2.37
N VAL A 6 -6.13 4.66 -2.10
CA VAL A 6 -7.17 4.88 -1.08
C VAL A 6 -8.47 4.19 -1.46
N VAL A 7 -8.92 4.27 -2.74
CA VAL A 7 -10.10 3.53 -3.21
C VAL A 7 -9.90 2.03 -3.03
N ALA A 8 -8.79 1.49 -3.57
CA ALA A 8 -8.54 0.05 -3.56
C ALA A 8 -8.42 -0.50 -2.12
N PHE A 9 -7.67 0.16 -1.27
CA PHE A 9 -7.45 -0.32 0.10
C PHE A 9 -8.68 -0.15 1.00
N THR A 10 -9.46 0.91 0.81
CA THR A 10 -10.72 1.05 1.54
C THR A 10 -11.69 -0.05 1.15
N ASP A 11 -11.80 -0.38 -0.13
CA ASP A 11 -12.70 -1.43 -0.63
C ASP A 11 -12.28 -2.83 -0.14
N ILE A 12 -10.97 -3.17 -0.23
CA ILE A 12 -10.44 -4.45 0.27
C ILE A 12 -10.62 -4.57 1.79
N THR A 13 -10.36 -3.49 2.53
CA THR A 13 -10.53 -3.50 3.99
C THR A 13 -12.00 -3.67 4.37
N ALA A 14 -12.89 -2.93 3.72
CA ALA A 14 -14.33 -3.07 3.94
C ALA A 14 -14.82 -4.48 3.63
N SER A 15 -14.30 -5.12 2.57
CA SER A 15 -14.62 -6.52 2.24
C SER A 15 -14.13 -7.52 3.28
N SER A 16 -13.05 -7.20 4.02
CA SER A 16 -12.53 -8.05 5.11
C SER A 16 -13.43 -8.04 6.35
N PHE A 17 -14.30 -7.03 6.50
CA PHE A 17 -15.17 -6.85 7.66
C PHE A 17 -16.56 -7.45 7.50
N ILE A 18 -16.86 -7.99 6.33
CA ILE A 18 -18.16 -8.58 6.01
C ILE A 18 -18.05 -10.09 5.73
N GLY A 19 -19.22 -10.76 5.83
CA GLY A 19 -19.31 -12.17 5.49
C GLY A 19 -18.65 -13.11 6.49
N ARG A 20 -18.62 -14.38 6.11
CA ARG A 20 -17.96 -15.47 6.85
C ARG A 20 -17.10 -16.26 5.90
N GLN A 21 -15.91 -16.60 6.32
CA GLN A 21 -14.97 -17.41 5.57
C GLN A 21 -14.92 -18.80 6.19
N THR A 22 -15.22 -19.81 5.41
CA THR A 22 -15.11 -21.21 5.83
C THR A 22 -13.72 -21.73 5.47
N LEU A 23 -13.03 -22.27 6.46
CA LEU A 23 -11.71 -22.92 6.31
C LEU A 23 -11.90 -24.37 5.82
N GLU A 24 -10.82 -24.99 5.40
CA GLU A 24 -10.84 -26.38 4.90
C GLU A 24 -11.26 -27.41 5.98
N ASP A 25 -11.03 -27.09 7.25
CA ASP A 25 -11.45 -27.88 8.42
C ASP A 25 -12.94 -27.68 8.81
N GLY A 26 -13.70 -26.90 8.03
CA GLY A 26 -15.08 -26.55 8.32
C GLY A 26 -15.29 -25.45 9.36
N GLN A 27 -14.22 -24.96 9.98
CA GLN A 27 -14.31 -23.81 10.89
C GLN A 27 -14.55 -22.53 10.11
N THR A 28 -15.13 -21.51 10.76
CA THR A 28 -15.44 -20.23 10.11
C THR A 28 -14.74 -19.07 10.82
N VAL A 29 -14.19 -18.16 10.04
CA VAL A 29 -13.68 -16.85 10.50
C VAL A 29 -14.72 -15.79 10.12
N SER A 30 -15.19 -15.05 11.11
CA SER A 30 -16.18 -13.99 10.89
C SER A 30 -15.52 -12.67 10.49
N GLY A 31 -16.00 -12.04 9.41
CA GLY A 31 -15.59 -10.68 9.03
C GLY A 31 -15.93 -9.65 10.13
N GLY A 32 -17.08 -9.80 10.82
CA GLY A 32 -17.40 -9.00 11.98
C GLY A 32 -16.39 -9.15 13.13
N GLY A 33 -15.79 -10.34 13.29
CA GLY A 33 -14.71 -10.55 14.24
C GLY A 33 -13.41 -9.81 13.86
N ILE A 34 -13.10 -9.74 12.57
CA ILE A 34 -11.97 -8.92 12.08
C ILE A 34 -12.25 -7.43 12.27
N ALA A 35 -13.49 -6.99 12.05
CA ALA A 35 -13.90 -5.61 12.29
C ALA A 35 -13.68 -5.22 13.77
N THR A 36 -14.15 -6.06 14.72
CA THR A 36 -13.95 -5.85 16.17
C THR A 36 -12.46 -5.77 16.52
N SER A 37 -11.67 -6.73 16.08
CA SER A 37 -10.22 -6.73 16.32
C SER A 37 -9.55 -5.47 15.79
N SER A 38 -9.94 -5.02 14.59
CA SER A 38 -9.39 -3.83 13.95
C SER A 38 -9.79 -2.55 14.67
N LEU A 39 -11.03 -2.43 15.14
CA LEU A 39 -11.49 -1.29 15.96
C LEU A 39 -10.76 -1.23 17.29
N LEU A 40 -10.60 -2.36 17.99
CA LEU A 40 -9.80 -2.43 19.22
C LEU A 40 -8.35 -2.04 18.95
N TYR A 41 -7.78 -2.50 17.83
CA TYR A 41 -6.44 -2.11 17.41
C TYR A 41 -6.29 -0.62 17.13
N LEU A 42 -7.32 0.10 16.72
CA LEU A 42 -7.24 1.57 16.57
C LEU A 42 -7.18 2.28 17.93
N VAL A 43 -7.85 1.73 18.95
CA VAL A 43 -7.90 2.32 20.30
C VAL A 43 -6.59 2.07 21.07
N ILE A 44 -6.03 0.87 20.98
CA ILE A 44 -4.82 0.46 21.71
C ILE A 44 -3.63 1.43 21.49
N PRO A 45 -3.22 1.78 20.25
CA PRO A 45 -2.14 2.73 20.02
C PRO A 45 -2.44 4.15 20.51
N LEU A 46 -3.70 4.60 20.45
CA LEU A 46 -4.08 5.91 20.99
C LEU A 46 -3.82 5.99 22.49
N VAL A 47 -4.23 4.95 23.22
CA VAL A 47 -3.97 4.84 24.67
C VAL A 47 -2.47 4.74 24.93
N MET A 48 -1.74 3.94 24.14
CA MET A 48 -0.27 3.84 24.22
C MET A 48 0.40 5.21 24.03
N GLY A 49 0.05 5.94 22.96
CA GLY A 49 0.58 7.28 22.67
C GLY A 49 0.31 8.27 23.78
N PHE A 50 -0.90 8.24 24.35
CA PHE A 50 -1.26 9.06 25.52
C PHE A 50 -0.43 8.69 26.75
N CYS A 51 -0.31 7.40 27.08
CA CYS A 51 0.50 6.93 28.22
C CYS A 51 1.98 7.31 28.07
N MET A 52 2.56 7.12 26.90
CA MET A 52 3.95 7.50 26.64
C MET A 52 4.19 9.00 26.83
N ARG A 53 3.27 9.85 26.33
CA ARG A 53 3.48 11.30 26.37
C ARG A 53 3.05 11.94 27.69
N ARG A 54 1.94 11.52 28.30
CA ARG A 54 1.39 12.12 29.50
C ARG A 54 1.89 11.49 30.79
N LEU A 55 2.09 10.17 30.80
CA LEU A 55 2.57 9.43 31.97
C LEU A 55 4.09 9.19 31.92
N GLY A 56 4.78 9.63 30.85
CA GLY A 56 6.22 9.43 30.72
C GLY A 56 6.63 7.96 30.59
N MET A 57 5.72 7.08 30.14
CA MET A 57 5.98 5.64 30.02
C MET A 57 7.11 5.38 29.02
N PRO A 58 8.19 4.66 29.38
CA PRO A 58 9.25 4.31 28.45
C PRO A 58 8.76 3.33 27.38
N LEU A 59 9.32 3.41 26.17
CA LEU A 59 8.88 2.63 25.01
C LEU A 59 8.88 1.12 25.25
N TRP A 60 9.91 0.58 25.94
CA TRP A 60 9.98 -0.85 26.21
C TRP A 60 8.82 -1.35 27.08
N LEU A 61 8.42 -0.58 28.11
CA LEU A 61 7.30 -0.91 28.99
C LEU A 61 5.96 -0.79 28.24
N ALA A 62 5.81 0.27 27.45
CA ALA A 62 4.65 0.42 26.58
C ALA A 62 4.53 -0.75 25.62
N THR A 63 5.60 -1.18 24.97
CA THR A 63 5.59 -2.36 24.09
C THR A 63 5.22 -3.64 24.85
N ALA A 64 5.81 -3.86 26.03
CA ALA A 64 5.55 -5.05 26.85
C ALA A 64 4.08 -5.16 27.32
N ILE A 65 3.38 -4.03 27.48
CA ILE A 65 1.97 -3.99 27.88
C ILE A 65 1.04 -4.03 26.66
N PHE A 66 1.26 -3.18 25.68
CA PHE A 66 0.31 -2.95 24.59
C PHE A 66 0.41 -4.00 23.48
N LEU A 67 1.57 -4.62 23.25
CA LEU A 67 1.69 -5.67 22.26
C LEU A 67 0.89 -6.94 22.61
N PRO A 68 0.92 -7.47 23.86
CA PRO A 68 0.02 -8.56 24.27
C PRO A 68 -1.46 -8.18 24.21
N LEU A 69 -1.82 -6.92 24.50
CA LEU A 69 -3.20 -6.45 24.38
C LEU A 69 -3.71 -6.52 22.93
N VAL A 70 -2.86 -6.33 21.94
CA VAL A 70 -3.22 -6.56 20.54
C VAL A 70 -3.54 -8.05 20.29
N GLY A 71 -2.78 -8.98 20.86
CA GLY A 71 -3.09 -10.41 20.82
C GLY A 71 -4.45 -10.73 21.45
N VAL A 72 -4.75 -10.11 22.59
CA VAL A 72 -6.08 -10.22 23.25
C VAL A 72 -7.17 -9.65 22.35
N ALA A 73 -6.94 -8.53 21.66
CA ALA A 73 -7.89 -7.93 20.73
C ALA A 73 -8.24 -8.87 19.55
N ILE A 74 -7.25 -9.62 19.03
CA ILE A 74 -7.49 -10.62 17.98
C ILE A 74 -8.37 -11.75 18.49
N TRP A 75 -8.04 -12.29 19.64
CA TRP A 75 -8.81 -13.36 20.27
C TRP A 75 -10.26 -12.90 20.61
N ALA A 76 -10.40 -11.74 21.24
CA ALA A 76 -11.69 -11.18 21.63
C ALA A 76 -12.57 -10.84 20.43
N GLY A 77 -11.99 -10.39 19.31
CA GLY A 77 -12.74 -10.04 18.12
C GLY A 77 -13.55 -11.20 17.56
N GLN A 78 -12.99 -12.41 17.54
CA GLN A 78 -13.74 -13.59 17.08
C GLN A 78 -14.83 -14.05 18.08
N LYS A 79 -14.74 -13.64 19.34
CA LYS A 79 -15.75 -13.94 20.37
C LYS A 79 -16.89 -12.92 20.39
N ILE A 80 -16.60 -11.68 19.99
CA ILE A 80 -17.57 -10.57 19.99
C ILE A 80 -17.60 -9.95 18.58
N PRO A 81 -18.14 -10.66 17.57
CA PRO A 81 -18.15 -10.16 16.22
C PRO A 81 -19.08 -8.96 16.06
N PHE A 82 -18.57 -7.85 15.54
CA PHE A 82 -19.34 -6.66 15.20
C PHE A 82 -19.80 -6.74 13.74
N ASP A 83 -20.93 -7.36 13.51
CA ASP A 83 -21.51 -7.52 12.18
C ASP A 83 -22.47 -6.36 11.86
N LEU A 84 -21.97 -5.41 11.08
CA LEU A 84 -22.72 -4.22 10.70
C LEU A 84 -23.93 -4.55 9.79
N GLY A 85 -23.80 -5.59 8.97
CA GLY A 85 -24.88 -6.05 8.10
C GLY A 85 -26.08 -6.56 8.91
N GLN A 86 -25.82 -7.37 9.91
CA GLN A 86 -26.86 -7.86 10.83
C GLN A 86 -27.44 -6.74 11.70
N LEU A 87 -26.58 -5.85 12.21
CA LEU A 87 -27.03 -4.74 13.08
C LEU A 87 -27.98 -3.78 12.36
N LEU A 88 -27.71 -3.48 11.09
CA LEU A 88 -28.48 -2.52 10.30
C LEU A 88 -29.52 -3.19 9.37
N GLY A 89 -29.60 -4.52 9.34
CA GLY A 89 -30.49 -5.27 8.45
C GLY A 89 -30.20 -5.03 6.97
N THR A 90 -28.94 -4.80 6.60
CA THR A 90 -28.53 -4.51 5.22
C THR A 90 -27.83 -5.72 4.58
N SER A 91 -27.82 -5.76 3.25
CA SER A 91 -27.04 -6.76 2.51
C SER A 91 -25.53 -6.55 2.71
N ASP A 92 -24.72 -7.60 2.43
CA ASP A 92 -23.26 -7.52 2.51
C ASP A 92 -22.69 -6.37 1.66
N ALA A 93 -23.24 -6.15 0.47
CA ALA A 93 -22.86 -5.03 -0.39
C ALA A 93 -23.21 -3.65 0.25
N GLY A 94 -24.33 -3.57 0.96
CA GLY A 94 -24.69 -2.38 1.74
C GLY A 94 -23.75 -2.16 2.91
N ALA A 95 -23.47 -3.20 3.67
CA ALA A 95 -22.53 -3.17 4.79
C ALA A 95 -21.11 -2.76 4.33
N GLN A 96 -20.63 -3.27 3.18
CA GLN A 96 -19.35 -2.89 2.60
C GLN A 96 -19.27 -1.40 2.30
N LYS A 97 -20.30 -0.82 1.71
CA LYS A 97 -20.35 0.63 1.44
C LYS A 97 -20.32 1.45 2.72
N ILE A 98 -21.07 1.03 3.74
CA ILE A 98 -21.09 1.72 5.05
C ILE A 98 -19.70 1.65 5.70
N TRP A 99 -19.04 0.49 5.70
CA TRP A 99 -17.66 0.36 6.14
C TRP A 99 -16.71 1.26 5.36
N GLY A 100 -16.86 1.34 4.05
CA GLY A 100 -16.07 2.27 3.21
C GLY A 100 -16.22 3.73 3.63
N VAL A 101 -17.46 4.18 3.91
CA VAL A 101 -17.72 5.53 4.43
C VAL A 101 -17.07 5.75 5.79
N LEU A 102 -17.22 4.79 6.72
CA LEU A 102 -16.64 4.87 8.07
C LEU A 102 -15.10 4.91 8.03
N LEU A 103 -14.48 4.11 7.17
CA LEU A 103 -13.03 4.10 6.96
C LEU A 103 -12.52 5.45 6.42
N LEU A 104 -13.21 6.03 5.44
CA LEU A 104 -12.83 7.35 4.92
C LEU A 104 -13.08 8.47 5.91
N ALA A 105 -14.16 8.39 6.71
CA ALA A 105 -14.39 9.31 7.82
C ALA A 105 -13.29 9.20 8.88
N TYR A 106 -12.85 7.99 9.21
CA TYR A 106 -11.68 7.76 10.05
C TYR A 106 -10.42 8.42 9.44
N CYS A 107 -10.16 8.26 8.13
CA CYS A 107 -9.02 8.89 7.46
C CYS A 107 -9.04 10.42 7.54
N LEU A 108 -10.23 11.05 7.47
CA LEU A 108 -10.39 12.50 7.67
C LEU A 108 -9.90 12.92 9.06
N VAL A 109 -10.29 12.18 10.09
CA VAL A 109 -9.87 12.46 11.47
C VAL A 109 -8.38 12.17 11.65
N ALA A 110 -7.91 11.01 11.22
CA ALA A 110 -6.53 10.56 11.37
C ALA A 110 -5.52 11.49 10.69
N ALA A 111 -5.87 12.05 9.52
CA ALA A 111 -5.03 13.00 8.82
C ALA A 111 -4.85 14.32 9.59
N MET A 112 -5.78 14.70 10.45
CA MET A 112 -5.74 15.93 11.25
C MET A 112 -5.10 15.74 12.62
N VAL A 113 -5.08 14.51 13.14
CA VAL A 113 -4.50 14.17 14.45
C VAL A 113 -2.96 14.26 14.41
N PRO A 114 -2.30 14.75 15.45
CA PRO A 114 -0.83 14.76 15.53
C PRO A 114 -0.23 13.34 15.37
N MET A 115 0.89 13.24 14.65
CA MET A 115 1.54 11.94 14.36
C MET A 115 1.93 11.16 15.62
N TRP A 116 2.35 11.87 16.68
CA TRP A 116 2.75 11.24 17.94
C TRP A 116 1.60 10.52 18.68
N LEU A 117 0.35 10.90 18.44
CA LEU A 117 -0.80 10.33 19.14
C LEU A 117 -1.30 9.04 18.48
N LEU A 118 -1.33 9.00 17.16
CA LEU A 118 -1.89 7.88 16.42
C LEU A 118 -0.85 7.15 15.55
N LEU A 119 -0.21 7.86 14.62
CA LEU A 119 0.62 7.25 13.59
C LEU A 119 1.88 6.57 14.16
N GLN A 120 2.61 7.24 15.06
CA GLN A 120 3.85 6.70 15.63
C GLN A 120 3.61 5.47 16.52
N PRO A 121 2.70 5.48 17.54
CA PRO A 121 2.44 4.30 18.36
C PRO A 121 1.87 3.13 17.55
N ARG A 122 0.99 3.42 16.58
CA ARG A 122 0.40 2.40 15.73
C ARG A 122 1.44 1.78 14.81
N GLY A 123 2.27 2.59 14.14
CA GLY A 123 3.36 2.11 13.31
C GLY A 123 4.37 1.28 14.10
N HIS A 124 4.64 1.62 15.37
CA HIS A 124 5.50 0.81 16.25
C HIS A 124 4.90 -0.58 16.54
N LEU A 125 3.64 -0.64 16.96
CA LEU A 125 2.95 -1.92 17.21
C LEU A 125 2.77 -2.72 15.92
N GLY A 126 2.44 -2.06 14.80
CA GLY A 126 2.36 -2.68 13.47
C GLY A 126 3.70 -3.27 13.01
N GLY A 127 4.81 -2.58 13.28
CA GLY A 127 6.16 -3.10 13.04
C GLY A 127 6.46 -4.37 13.83
N CYS A 128 6.10 -4.43 15.11
CA CYS A 128 6.22 -5.64 15.91
C CYS A 128 5.38 -6.79 15.34
N PHE A 129 4.17 -6.48 14.89
CA PHE A 129 3.29 -7.43 14.21
C PHE A 129 3.92 -7.98 12.92
N LEU A 130 4.52 -7.10 12.14
CA LEU A 130 5.22 -7.49 10.92
C LEU A 130 6.34 -8.47 11.19
N TYR A 131 7.17 -8.21 12.19
CA TYR A 131 8.26 -9.13 12.55
C TYR A 131 7.74 -10.50 12.99
N VAL A 132 6.68 -10.54 13.80
CA VAL A 132 6.06 -11.81 14.23
C VAL A 132 5.48 -12.57 13.03
N ALA A 133 4.76 -11.87 12.14
CA ALA A 133 4.19 -12.46 10.93
C ALA A 133 5.27 -13.01 9.99
N LEU A 134 6.33 -12.23 9.74
CA LEU A 134 7.43 -12.64 8.87
C LEU A 134 8.19 -13.84 9.45
N ALA A 135 8.55 -13.79 10.74
CA ALA A 135 9.26 -14.87 11.39
C ALA A 135 8.42 -16.16 11.40
N GLY A 136 7.15 -16.05 11.83
CA GLY A 136 6.24 -17.20 11.86
C GLY A 136 6.03 -17.82 10.49
N ALA A 137 5.76 -17.00 9.48
CA ALA A 137 5.56 -17.47 8.12
C ALA A 137 6.83 -18.08 7.50
N ALA A 138 8.00 -17.44 7.71
CA ALA A 138 9.26 -17.96 7.18
C ALA A 138 9.63 -19.32 7.81
N ILE A 139 9.50 -19.44 9.13
CA ILE A 139 9.76 -20.69 9.84
C ILE A 139 8.75 -21.75 9.39
N GLY A 140 7.45 -21.43 9.33
CA GLY A 140 6.41 -22.34 8.87
C GLY A 140 6.62 -22.79 7.42
N LEU A 141 6.99 -21.88 6.52
CA LEU A 141 7.31 -22.21 5.13
C LEU A 141 8.50 -23.17 5.01
N ILE A 142 9.60 -22.92 5.75
CA ILE A 142 10.78 -23.80 5.75
C ILE A 142 10.46 -25.14 6.40
N ALA A 143 9.65 -25.14 7.46
CA ALA A 143 9.27 -26.36 8.15
C ALA A 143 8.29 -27.22 7.34
N SER A 144 7.48 -26.60 6.47
CA SER A 144 6.45 -27.29 5.67
C SER A 144 7.02 -28.38 4.76
N ASP A 145 8.19 -28.13 4.17
CA ASP A 145 8.88 -29.08 3.29
C ASP A 145 9.38 -30.33 4.04
N ARG A 146 9.64 -30.20 5.34
CA ARG A 146 10.14 -31.28 6.19
C ARG A 146 9.05 -32.08 6.88
N LEU A 147 7.91 -31.48 7.16
CA LEU A 147 6.83 -32.06 7.97
C LEU A 147 5.71 -32.67 7.09
N VAL A 148 5.52 -32.20 5.89
CA VAL A 148 4.53 -32.74 4.93
C VAL A 148 5.27 -33.61 3.93
N ALA A 149 5.65 -34.83 4.37
CA ALA A 149 6.34 -35.80 3.51
C ALA A 149 5.44 -36.21 2.32
N GLY A 150 5.90 -35.93 1.11
CA GLY A 150 5.35 -36.46 -0.13
C GLY A 150 4.57 -35.51 -1.04
N ASP A 151 4.28 -34.30 -0.60
CA ASP A 151 3.58 -33.30 -1.44
C ASP A 151 4.48 -32.07 -1.60
N SER A 152 4.87 -31.74 -2.84
CA SER A 152 5.66 -30.53 -3.06
C SER A 152 4.89 -29.31 -2.56
N CYS A 153 5.52 -28.53 -1.70
CA CYS A 153 4.90 -27.34 -1.11
C CYS A 153 4.44 -26.34 -2.20
N ILE A 154 5.12 -26.34 -3.35
CA ILE A 154 4.83 -25.49 -4.50
C ILE A 154 3.95 -26.27 -5.47
N ARG A 155 2.68 -25.89 -5.58
CA ARG A 155 1.68 -26.51 -6.47
C ARG A 155 1.32 -25.62 -7.66
N TYR A 156 1.50 -24.31 -7.54
CA TYR A 156 1.21 -23.40 -8.64
C TYR A 156 2.30 -23.48 -9.71
N PRO A 157 1.95 -23.57 -11.02
CA PRO A 157 2.95 -23.66 -12.07
C PRO A 157 3.82 -22.41 -12.12
N ALA A 158 5.14 -22.60 -12.26
CA ALA A 158 6.13 -21.51 -12.30
C ALA A 158 5.92 -20.57 -13.50
N PHE A 159 5.41 -21.10 -14.61
CA PHE A 159 5.08 -20.34 -15.81
C PHE A 159 3.80 -20.89 -16.43
N THR A 160 2.88 -19.99 -16.77
CA THR A 160 1.62 -20.37 -17.40
C THR A 160 1.54 -19.93 -18.86
N ASN A 161 1.73 -18.65 -19.14
CA ASN A 161 1.62 -18.11 -20.50
C ASN A 161 2.29 -16.72 -20.62
N TRP A 162 2.68 -16.34 -21.85
CA TRP A 162 3.16 -14.99 -22.18
C TRP A 162 2.03 -13.97 -22.30
N GLN A 163 0.83 -14.40 -22.63
CA GLN A 163 -0.34 -13.53 -22.78
C GLN A 163 -1.56 -14.21 -22.17
N THR A 164 -2.34 -13.46 -21.43
CA THR A 164 -3.64 -13.91 -20.89
C THR A 164 -4.74 -12.96 -21.32
N ALA A 165 -5.93 -13.49 -21.58
CA ALA A 165 -7.09 -12.69 -21.96
C ALA A 165 -7.49 -11.66 -20.89
N LYS A 166 -7.22 -11.97 -19.60
CA LYS A 166 -7.59 -11.11 -18.46
C LYS A 166 -6.53 -10.08 -18.08
N ALA A 167 -5.24 -10.44 -18.16
CA ALA A 167 -4.14 -9.59 -17.67
C ALA A 167 -3.29 -8.98 -18.80
N GLY A 168 -3.54 -9.35 -20.06
CA GLY A 168 -2.77 -8.89 -21.20
C GLY A 168 -1.40 -9.58 -21.32
N SER A 169 -0.40 -8.87 -21.81
CA SER A 169 0.96 -9.37 -21.95
C SER A 169 1.67 -9.48 -20.61
N LEU A 170 2.41 -10.57 -20.39
CA LEU A 170 3.21 -10.76 -19.19
C LEU A 170 4.20 -9.60 -19.00
N ILE A 171 4.85 -9.15 -20.08
CA ILE A 171 5.66 -7.95 -20.08
C ILE A 171 4.85 -6.83 -20.75
N PRO A 172 4.68 -5.65 -20.14
CA PRO A 172 5.33 -5.10 -18.93
C PRO A 172 4.59 -5.36 -17.61
N MET A 173 3.43 -6.06 -17.64
CA MET A 173 2.53 -6.18 -16.47
C MET A 173 3.21 -6.85 -15.27
N LEU A 174 4.08 -7.83 -15.49
CA LEU A 174 4.85 -8.47 -14.42
C LEU A 174 5.67 -7.44 -13.63
N PHE A 175 6.36 -6.54 -14.31
CA PHE A 175 7.21 -5.55 -13.64
C PHE A 175 6.40 -4.53 -12.85
N ILE A 176 5.27 -4.06 -13.35
CA ILE A 176 4.44 -3.12 -12.58
C ILE A 176 3.75 -3.77 -11.38
N THR A 177 3.56 -5.08 -11.40
CA THR A 177 2.92 -5.82 -10.31
C THR A 177 3.93 -6.17 -9.21
N ILE A 178 5.12 -6.66 -9.58
CA ILE A 178 6.14 -7.13 -8.62
C ILE A 178 7.04 -5.99 -8.14
N ALA A 179 7.33 -5.01 -8.98
CA ALA A 179 8.34 -3.99 -8.70
C ALA A 179 7.99 -3.08 -7.50
N CYS A 180 6.75 -3.08 -7.02
CA CYS A 180 6.40 -2.31 -5.83
C CYS A 180 7.24 -2.72 -4.59
N GLY A 181 7.52 -4.01 -4.42
CA GLY A 181 8.39 -4.51 -3.34
C GLY A 181 9.88 -4.21 -3.53
N ALA A 182 10.30 -3.79 -4.71
CA ALA A 182 11.70 -3.47 -5.02
C ALA A 182 11.95 -1.98 -5.22
N CYS A 183 11.00 -1.29 -5.88
CA CYS A 183 11.12 0.13 -6.24
C CYS A 183 9.72 0.74 -6.39
N SER A 184 9.26 1.43 -5.36
CA SER A 184 7.91 1.99 -5.30
C SER A 184 7.92 3.52 -5.29
N GLY A 185 7.12 4.13 -6.16
CA GLY A 185 6.92 5.58 -6.17
C GLY A 185 6.16 6.06 -4.94
N PHE A 186 5.28 5.23 -4.38
CA PHE A 186 4.60 5.54 -3.14
C PHE A 186 5.60 5.65 -1.97
N HIS A 187 6.59 4.76 -1.89
CA HIS A 187 7.63 4.84 -0.87
C HIS A 187 8.48 6.09 -1.01
N SER A 188 8.74 6.56 -2.22
CA SER A 188 9.46 7.83 -2.42
C SER A 188 8.66 9.02 -1.90
N LEU A 189 7.32 9.03 -2.06
CA LEU A 189 6.44 10.04 -1.47
C LEU A 189 6.43 9.97 0.05
N ILE A 190 6.36 8.76 0.64
CA ILE A 190 6.43 8.59 2.09
C ILE A 190 7.77 9.04 2.62
N ALA A 191 8.86 8.66 1.97
CA ALA A 191 10.21 9.04 2.37
C ALA A 191 10.37 10.56 2.40
N SER A 192 9.94 11.28 1.37
CA SER A 192 10.03 12.74 1.29
C SER A 192 9.02 13.47 2.19
N GLY A 193 7.79 12.95 2.30
CA GLY A 193 6.67 13.62 2.97
C GLY A 193 6.61 13.41 4.47
N THR A 194 7.01 12.25 4.97
CA THR A 194 6.87 11.88 6.39
C THR A 194 8.14 11.34 7.01
N THR A 195 8.79 10.33 6.42
CA THR A 195 9.93 9.63 7.06
C THR A 195 11.13 10.55 7.25
N SER A 196 11.50 11.33 6.23
CA SER A 196 12.63 12.28 6.31
C SER A 196 12.47 13.31 7.43
N LYS A 197 11.23 13.68 7.76
CA LYS A 197 10.89 14.63 8.83
C LYS A 197 10.94 14.01 10.23
N GLN A 198 11.04 12.70 10.34
CA GLN A 198 11.08 11.96 11.60
C GLN A 198 12.47 11.39 11.92
N LEU A 199 13.41 11.47 10.98
CA LEU A 199 14.78 11.03 11.19
C LEU A 199 15.47 11.93 12.24
N ARG A 200 16.11 11.30 13.21
CA ARG A 200 16.88 12.00 14.25
C ARG A 200 18.28 12.38 13.77
N LYS A 201 18.89 11.51 12.97
CA LYS A 201 20.26 11.66 12.43
C LYS A 201 20.28 11.25 10.96
N GLU A 202 21.13 11.84 10.16
CA GLU A 202 21.33 11.44 8.75
C GLU A 202 21.79 9.98 8.62
N THR A 203 22.59 9.50 9.58
CA THR A 203 23.04 8.10 9.63
C THR A 203 21.90 7.09 9.71
N ASP A 204 20.74 7.50 10.26
CA ASP A 204 19.54 6.64 10.38
C ASP A 204 18.85 6.43 9.01
N ALA A 205 19.13 7.28 8.02
CA ALA A 205 18.52 7.18 6.69
C ALA A 205 18.85 5.84 5.99
N ARG A 206 20.08 5.35 6.14
CA ARG A 206 20.52 4.10 5.53
C ARG A 206 19.84 2.86 6.14
N PRO A 207 19.89 2.59 7.45
CA PRO A 207 19.21 1.43 8.03
C PRO A 207 17.70 1.51 7.88
N ILE A 208 17.08 2.70 7.96
CA ILE A 208 15.65 2.84 7.79
C ILE A 208 15.27 2.66 6.32
N GLY A 209 15.87 3.39 5.38
CA GLY A 209 15.52 3.30 3.96
C GLY A 209 15.81 1.93 3.37
N TYR A 210 17.06 1.47 3.47
CA TYR A 210 17.48 0.19 2.89
C TYR A 210 16.95 -1.02 3.69
N GLY A 211 16.94 -0.94 5.02
CA GLY A 211 16.45 -2.02 5.87
C GLY A 211 14.95 -2.29 5.69
N THR A 212 14.12 -1.25 5.59
CA THR A 212 12.68 -1.42 5.35
C THR A 212 12.40 -1.95 3.95
N MET A 213 13.19 -1.55 2.94
CA MET A 213 13.08 -2.13 1.59
C MET A 213 13.34 -3.65 1.61
N LEU A 214 14.34 -4.11 2.34
CA LEU A 214 14.62 -5.56 2.48
C LEU A 214 13.48 -6.29 3.21
N LEU A 215 12.92 -5.69 4.27
CA LEU A 215 11.75 -6.25 4.96
C LEU A 215 10.54 -6.36 4.03
N GLU A 216 10.29 -5.35 3.21
CA GLU A 216 9.21 -5.39 2.22
C GLU A 216 9.43 -6.51 1.19
N ALA A 217 10.65 -6.70 0.72
CA ALA A 217 10.98 -7.82 -0.17
C ALA A 217 10.68 -9.17 0.49
N MET A 218 10.96 -9.33 1.79
CA MET A 218 10.58 -10.54 2.54
C MET A 218 9.08 -10.74 2.63
N VAL A 219 8.30 -9.65 2.88
CA VAL A 219 6.83 -9.70 2.84
C VAL A 219 6.33 -10.15 1.47
N ALA A 220 6.91 -9.61 0.41
CA ALA A 220 6.55 -9.97 -0.96
C ALA A 220 6.82 -11.44 -1.27
N ILE A 221 7.96 -11.99 -0.84
CA ILE A 221 8.30 -13.42 -0.98
C ILE A 221 7.29 -14.31 -0.24
N ILE A 222 6.96 -13.97 1.01
CA ILE A 222 5.99 -14.73 1.81
C ILE A 222 4.59 -14.64 1.17
N SER A 223 4.18 -13.46 0.72
CA SER A 223 2.88 -13.28 0.03
C SER A 223 2.80 -14.09 -1.26
N LEU A 224 3.89 -14.13 -2.03
CA LEU A 224 4.01 -14.98 -3.20
C LEU A 224 3.90 -16.46 -2.83
N SER A 225 4.59 -16.89 -1.74
CA SER A 225 4.53 -18.26 -1.25
C SER A 225 3.11 -18.67 -0.85
N CYS A 226 2.30 -17.76 -0.31
CA CYS A 226 0.88 -18.03 -0.02
C CYS A 226 0.08 -18.39 -1.29
N VAL A 227 0.43 -17.85 -2.45
CA VAL A 227 -0.18 -18.23 -3.74
C VAL A 227 0.43 -19.53 -4.27
N MET A 228 1.75 -19.70 -4.15
CA MET A 228 2.48 -20.83 -4.72
C MET A 228 2.06 -22.18 -4.11
N VAL A 229 1.60 -22.20 -2.87
CA VAL A 229 1.09 -23.42 -2.21
C VAL A 229 -0.32 -23.81 -2.62
N LEU A 230 -1.03 -22.96 -3.38
CA LEU A 230 -2.36 -23.24 -3.89
C LEU A 230 -2.29 -24.02 -5.21
N ALA A 231 -3.18 -24.99 -5.41
CA ALA A 231 -3.37 -25.58 -6.73
C ALA A 231 -4.05 -24.56 -7.67
N ALA A 232 -3.63 -24.51 -8.93
CA ALA A 232 -4.15 -23.53 -9.90
C ALA A 232 -5.66 -23.67 -10.18
N ASP A 233 -6.20 -24.87 -10.02
CA ASP A 233 -7.62 -25.24 -10.15
C ASP A 233 -8.41 -25.09 -8.84
N SER A 234 -7.74 -24.73 -7.75
CA SER A 234 -8.40 -24.55 -6.45
C SER A 234 -9.40 -23.39 -6.49
N PRO A 235 -10.62 -23.56 -5.95
CA PRO A 235 -11.57 -22.47 -5.78
C PRO A 235 -11.00 -21.29 -4.98
N LEU A 236 -10.03 -21.57 -4.10
CA LEU A 236 -9.35 -20.56 -3.27
C LEU A 236 -8.47 -19.62 -4.11
N ALA A 237 -7.97 -20.03 -5.27
CA ALA A 237 -7.19 -19.18 -6.17
C ALA A 237 -7.98 -17.99 -6.75
N ASN A 238 -9.32 -18.05 -6.70
CA ASN A 238 -10.19 -16.97 -7.17
C ASN A 238 -10.72 -16.06 -6.04
N GLN A 239 -10.31 -16.31 -4.81
CA GLN A 239 -10.68 -15.47 -3.67
C GLN A 239 -10.00 -14.09 -3.70
N PRO A 240 -10.50 -13.10 -2.95
CA PRO A 240 -9.82 -11.81 -2.80
C PRO A 240 -8.39 -11.96 -2.25
N PRO A 241 -7.44 -11.09 -2.65
CA PRO A 241 -6.03 -11.21 -2.30
C PRO A 241 -5.74 -11.27 -0.79
N ASN A 242 -6.51 -10.52 0.02
CA ASN A 242 -6.42 -10.53 1.47
C ASN A 242 -6.72 -11.92 2.07
N PHE A 243 -7.65 -12.65 1.47
CA PHE A 243 -7.99 -14.01 1.89
C PHE A 243 -6.94 -15.03 1.48
N ILE A 244 -6.47 -14.97 0.25
CA ILE A 244 -5.38 -15.85 -0.23
C ILE A 244 -4.16 -15.70 0.68
N TYR A 245 -3.79 -14.45 0.99
CA TYR A 245 -2.71 -14.16 1.92
C TYR A 245 -2.97 -14.76 3.31
N ALA A 246 -4.16 -14.53 3.86
CA ALA A 246 -4.48 -14.98 5.21
C ALA A 246 -4.56 -16.51 5.32
N LEU A 247 -5.09 -17.19 4.31
CA LEU A 247 -5.12 -18.66 4.28
C LEU A 247 -3.71 -19.26 4.19
N GLY A 248 -2.85 -18.72 3.31
CA GLY A 248 -1.46 -19.16 3.23
C GLY A 248 -0.69 -18.93 4.52
N MET A 249 -0.83 -17.75 5.11
CA MET A 249 -0.23 -17.43 6.42
C MET A 249 -0.76 -18.35 7.53
N GLY A 250 -2.09 -18.60 7.55
CA GLY A 250 -2.71 -19.52 8.50
C GLY A 250 -2.10 -20.92 8.41
N ARG A 251 -1.92 -21.47 7.21
CA ARG A 251 -1.26 -22.76 6.99
C ARG A 251 0.19 -22.79 7.50
N PHE A 252 0.97 -21.74 7.23
CA PHE A 252 2.35 -21.67 7.72
C PHE A 252 2.42 -21.63 9.26
N LEU A 253 1.49 -20.91 9.90
CA LEU A 253 1.39 -20.84 11.35
C LEU A 253 0.85 -22.13 11.97
N GLU A 254 -0.04 -22.85 11.29
CA GLU A 254 -0.58 -24.14 11.72
C GLU A 254 0.53 -25.20 11.85
N ILE A 255 1.51 -25.18 10.94
CA ILE A 255 2.70 -26.06 11.04
C ILE A 255 3.47 -25.82 12.35
N LEU A 256 3.38 -24.61 12.91
CA LEU A 256 3.98 -24.25 14.19
C LEU A 256 3.06 -24.53 15.39
N GLY A 257 1.92 -25.18 15.17
CA GLY A 257 0.94 -25.52 16.21
C GLY A 257 -0.07 -24.44 16.55
N VAL A 258 -0.15 -23.36 15.77
CA VAL A 258 -1.18 -22.31 15.94
C VAL A 258 -2.48 -22.78 15.30
N PRO A 259 -3.64 -22.77 16.01
CA PRO A 259 -4.92 -23.15 15.40
C PRO A 259 -5.22 -22.32 14.14
N ALA A 260 -5.72 -22.96 13.07
CA ALA A 260 -5.96 -22.33 11.77
C ALA A 260 -6.82 -21.05 11.87
N THR A 261 -7.89 -21.08 12.68
CA THR A 261 -8.74 -19.90 12.90
C THR A 261 -8.00 -18.72 13.51
N ILE A 262 -7.09 -18.97 14.46
CA ILE A 262 -6.26 -17.90 15.06
C ILE A 262 -5.23 -17.42 14.05
N GLY A 263 -4.60 -18.31 13.31
CA GLY A 263 -3.62 -17.95 12.29
C GLY A 263 -4.20 -17.10 11.19
N VAL A 264 -5.36 -17.47 10.65
CA VAL A 264 -6.08 -16.71 9.61
C VAL A 264 -6.59 -15.36 10.16
N SER A 265 -7.16 -15.34 11.36
CA SER A 265 -7.62 -14.09 12.01
C SER A 265 -6.46 -13.14 12.25
N PHE A 266 -5.32 -13.65 12.72
CA PHE A 266 -4.08 -12.90 12.89
C PHE A 266 -3.61 -12.29 11.55
N ALA A 267 -3.57 -13.09 10.50
CA ALA A 267 -3.11 -12.64 9.19
C ALA A 267 -4.05 -11.61 8.55
N LEU A 268 -5.37 -11.78 8.65
CA LEU A 268 -6.34 -10.78 8.20
C LEU A 268 -6.22 -9.47 8.98
N MET A 269 -6.04 -9.55 10.30
CA MET A 269 -5.86 -8.36 11.11
C MET A 269 -4.52 -7.68 10.81
N ALA A 270 -3.42 -8.43 10.64
CA ALA A 270 -2.14 -7.88 10.23
C ALA A 270 -2.26 -7.14 8.90
N PHE A 271 -2.92 -7.74 7.93
CA PHE A 271 -3.20 -7.13 6.63
C PHE A 271 -4.00 -5.82 6.79
N THR A 272 -5.13 -5.83 7.50
CA THR A 272 -5.95 -4.63 7.72
C THR A 272 -5.19 -3.54 8.46
N THR A 273 -4.31 -3.91 9.40
CA THR A 273 -3.43 -2.98 10.12
C THR A 273 -2.50 -2.22 9.18
N PHE A 274 -1.83 -2.92 8.27
CA PHE A 274 -0.96 -2.30 7.26
C PHE A 274 -1.74 -1.40 6.31
N VAL A 275 -2.96 -1.81 5.96
CA VAL A 275 -3.84 -0.99 5.12
C VAL A 275 -4.25 0.30 5.83
N TYR A 276 -4.60 0.25 7.12
CA TYR A 276 -4.90 1.45 7.90
C TYR A 276 -3.72 2.43 7.93
N ASP A 277 -2.50 1.94 8.15
CA ASP A 277 -1.29 2.78 8.13
C ASP A 277 -1.13 3.46 6.78
N THR A 278 -1.33 2.73 5.70
CA THR A 278 -1.26 3.26 4.35
C THR A 278 -2.33 4.31 4.08
N LEU A 279 -3.58 4.07 4.49
CA LEU A 279 -4.70 5.01 4.31
C LEU A 279 -4.44 6.33 5.03
N ASP A 280 -3.96 6.29 6.28
CA ASP A 280 -3.62 7.48 7.04
C ASP A 280 -2.51 8.31 6.40
N VAL A 281 -1.44 7.63 5.98
CA VAL A 281 -0.31 8.28 5.34
C VAL A 281 -0.73 8.86 3.99
N CYS A 282 -1.50 8.13 3.17
CA CYS A 282 -2.01 8.60 1.88
C CYS A 282 -2.85 9.87 2.04
N THR A 283 -3.79 9.87 2.99
CA THR A 283 -4.69 11.01 3.21
C THR A 283 -3.90 12.22 3.71
N ARG A 284 -2.93 12.00 4.59
CA ARG A 284 -2.05 13.05 5.10
C ARG A 284 -1.14 13.63 4.02
N LEU A 285 -0.52 12.78 3.19
CA LEU A 285 0.33 13.21 2.07
C LEU A 285 -0.48 13.97 1.03
N GLY A 286 -1.67 13.47 0.67
CA GLY A 286 -2.57 14.16 -0.24
C GLY A 286 -2.93 15.55 0.26
N ARG A 287 -3.19 15.70 1.56
CA ARG A 287 -3.39 17.01 2.19
C ARG A 287 -2.18 17.92 1.99
N TYR A 288 -0.96 17.45 2.26
CA TYR A 288 0.25 18.27 2.10
C TYR A 288 0.46 18.70 0.65
N ILE A 289 0.27 17.78 -0.31
CA ILE A 289 0.40 18.08 -1.73
C ILE A 289 -0.62 19.15 -2.15
N ILE A 290 -1.88 19.04 -1.73
CA ILE A 290 -2.91 20.02 -2.07
C ILE A 290 -2.62 21.38 -1.42
N GLN A 291 -2.18 21.39 -0.17
CA GLN A 291 -1.76 22.63 0.51
C GLN A 291 -0.61 23.32 -0.22
N GLU A 292 0.38 22.56 -0.68
CA GLU A 292 1.53 23.08 -1.42
C GLU A 292 1.12 23.60 -2.80
N LEU A 293 0.30 22.85 -3.55
CA LEU A 293 -0.19 23.25 -4.88
C LEU A 293 -1.08 24.50 -4.84
N THR A 294 -1.88 24.66 -3.77
CA THR A 294 -2.80 25.78 -3.64
C THR A 294 -2.21 26.97 -2.87
N GLY A 295 -1.05 26.80 -2.23
CA GLY A 295 -0.45 27.79 -1.32
C GLY A 295 -1.23 27.98 -0.01
N MET A 296 -2.25 27.17 0.26
CA MET A 296 -3.12 27.28 1.44
C MET A 296 -2.56 26.51 2.63
N THR A 297 -1.62 27.09 3.38
CA THR A 297 -0.92 26.42 4.49
C THR A 297 -1.69 26.40 5.82
N GLY A 298 -2.77 27.17 5.94
CA GLY A 298 -3.55 27.30 7.17
C GLY A 298 -4.50 26.11 7.44
N ARG A 299 -5.29 26.22 8.54
CA ARG A 299 -6.30 25.19 8.91
C ARG A 299 -7.33 24.93 7.82
N ALA A 300 -7.78 25.97 7.10
CA ALA A 300 -8.71 25.84 5.99
C ALA A 300 -8.11 24.99 4.85
N GLY A 301 -6.85 25.24 4.46
CA GLY A 301 -6.15 24.44 3.47
C GLY A 301 -5.95 22.98 3.92
N ALA A 302 -5.70 22.75 5.23
CA ALA A 302 -5.61 21.40 5.78
C ALA A 302 -6.94 20.64 5.65
N TRP A 303 -8.05 21.25 6.01
CA TRP A 303 -9.38 20.65 5.87
C TRP A 303 -9.75 20.44 4.40
N LEU A 304 -9.52 21.42 3.54
CA LEU A 304 -9.78 21.30 2.09
C LEU A 304 -8.96 20.15 1.49
N GLY A 305 -7.65 20.12 1.74
CA GLY A 305 -6.78 19.09 1.22
C GLY A 305 -7.18 17.68 1.69
N THR A 306 -7.54 17.54 2.97
CA THR A 306 -8.01 16.27 3.52
C THR A 306 -9.37 15.86 2.93
N ALA A 307 -10.31 16.79 2.83
CA ALA A 307 -11.63 16.56 2.26
C ALA A 307 -11.56 16.15 0.78
N VAL A 308 -10.70 16.77 -0.01
CA VAL A 308 -10.49 16.39 -1.41
C VAL A 308 -9.86 15.01 -1.50
N THR A 309 -8.83 14.72 -0.68
CA THR A 309 -8.10 13.45 -0.73
C THR A 309 -8.96 12.25 -0.29
N ALA A 310 -9.81 12.42 0.72
CA ALA A 310 -10.71 11.36 1.19
C ALA A 310 -12.07 11.37 0.49
N GLY A 311 -12.57 12.54 0.06
CA GLY A 311 -13.86 12.67 -0.62
C GLY A 311 -13.86 12.14 -2.05
N THR A 312 -12.77 12.30 -2.79
CA THR A 312 -12.66 11.75 -4.15
C THR A 312 -12.81 10.22 -4.17
N PRO A 313 -12.11 9.43 -3.33
CA PRO A 313 -12.33 7.99 -3.19
C PRO A 313 -13.76 7.62 -2.85
N LEU A 314 -14.43 8.41 -2.00
CA LEU A 314 -15.80 8.16 -1.58
C LEU A 314 -16.77 8.13 -2.79
N ILE A 315 -16.59 9.02 -3.76
CA ILE A 315 -17.43 9.07 -4.96
C ILE A 315 -17.34 7.74 -5.74
N PHE A 316 -16.14 7.17 -5.84
CA PHE A 316 -15.93 5.90 -6.54
C PHE A 316 -16.45 4.69 -5.75
N LEU A 317 -16.34 4.70 -4.43
CA LEU A 317 -16.82 3.61 -3.58
C LEU A 317 -18.36 3.54 -3.51
N LEU A 318 -19.04 4.67 -3.56
CA LEU A 318 -20.49 4.72 -3.52
C LEU A 318 -21.14 4.37 -4.88
N ARG A 319 -20.45 4.61 -5.98
CA ARG A 319 -20.94 4.23 -7.31
C ARG A 319 -20.64 2.77 -7.62
N PRO A 320 -21.60 2.00 -8.15
CA PRO A 320 -21.30 0.66 -8.65
C PRO A 320 -20.28 0.76 -9.78
N GLN A 321 -19.19 0.02 -9.69
CA GLN A 321 -18.23 -0.13 -10.78
C GLN A 321 -18.71 -1.30 -11.64
N LEU A 322 -18.70 -1.13 -12.97
CA LEU A 322 -19.14 -2.14 -13.91
C LEU A 322 -17.98 -2.55 -14.81
N ASP A 323 -17.93 -3.83 -15.18
CA ASP A 323 -17.03 -4.32 -16.22
C ASP A 323 -17.52 -3.93 -17.62
N GLY A 324 -16.75 -4.28 -18.66
CA GLY A 324 -17.14 -4.02 -20.05
C GLY A 324 -18.42 -4.72 -20.50
N ASN A 325 -18.93 -5.67 -19.72
CA ASN A 325 -20.16 -6.44 -19.97
C ASN A 325 -21.34 -5.97 -19.09
N GLY A 326 -21.14 -4.92 -18.28
CA GLY A 326 -22.17 -4.39 -17.39
C GLY A 326 -22.32 -5.13 -16.06
N ASN A 327 -21.43 -6.07 -15.72
CA ASN A 327 -21.47 -6.77 -14.44
C ASN A 327 -20.78 -5.93 -13.34
N PRO A 328 -21.27 -5.93 -12.10
CA PRO A 328 -20.65 -5.24 -11.00
C PRO A 328 -19.29 -5.87 -10.63
N ILE A 329 -18.27 -5.06 -10.52
CA ILE A 329 -16.95 -5.46 -10.08
C ILE A 329 -16.52 -4.66 -8.84
N PRO A 330 -15.72 -5.26 -7.93
CA PRO A 330 -15.15 -4.52 -6.80
C PRO A 330 -14.32 -3.34 -7.26
N ALA A 331 -14.42 -2.20 -6.57
CA ALA A 331 -13.70 -0.98 -6.95
C ALA A 331 -12.18 -1.18 -6.94
N TRP A 332 -11.64 -1.95 -5.99
CA TRP A 332 -10.21 -2.25 -5.93
C TRP A 332 -9.69 -2.89 -7.23
N LYS A 333 -10.48 -3.76 -7.87
CA LYS A 333 -10.07 -4.50 -9.06
C LYS A 333 -9.89 -3.58 -10.27
N LEU A 334 -10.71 -2.54 -10.38
CA LEU A 334 -10.60 -1.53 -11.43
C LEU A 334 -9.36 -0.64 -11.22
N PHE A 335 -9.15 -0.18 -9.99
CA PHE A 335 -8.11 0.80 -9.69
C PHE A 335 -6.73 0.20 -9.42
N TRP A 336 -6.63 -1.10 -9.13
CA TRP A 336 -5.38 -1.76 -8.77
C TRP A 336 -4.31 -1.68 -9.87
N SER A 337 -4.67 -2.01 -11.10
CA SER A 337 -3.74 -1.99 -12.23
C SER A 337 -3.28 -0.56 -12.56
N LEU A 338 -4.20 0.42 -12.51
CA LEU A 338 -3.87 1.83 -12.72
C LEU A 338 -3.00 2.36 -11.58
N PHE A 339 -3.28 1.97 -10.33
CA PHE A 339 -2.41 2.26 -9.20
C PHE A 339 -1.01 1.70 -9.44
N GLY A 340 -0.88 0.42 -9.79
CA GLY A 340 0.41 -0.21 -10.07
C GLY A 340 1.22 0.54 -11.12
N ALA A 341 0.64 0.82 -12.29
CA ALA A 341 1.30 1.52 -13.37
C ALA A 341 1.71 2.97 -12.97
N SER A 342 0.81 3.71 -12.33
CA SER A 342 1.08 5.08 -11.89
C SER A 342 2.11 5.15 -10.77
N ASN A 343 2.11 4.15 -9.87
CA ASN A 343 3.08 4.03 -8.80
C ASN A 343 4.49 3.77 -9.34
N GLN A 344 4.62 2.84 -10.28
CA GLN A 344 5.92 2.54 -10.88
C GLN A 344 6.42 3.68 -11.77
N LEU A 345 5.53 4.39 -12.46
CA LEU A 345 5.89 5.60 -13.17
C LEU A 345 6.43 6.68 -12.22
N LEU A 346 5.81 6.86 -11.06
CA LEU A 346 6.30 7.80 -10.04
C LEU A 346 7.68 7.39 -9.51
N ALA A 347 7.93 6.09 -9.32
CA ALA A 347 9.26 5.58 -8.98
C ALA A 347 10.30 5.92 -10.05
N ALA A 348 9.96 5.69 -11.32
CA ALA A 348 10.81 6.02 -12.45
C ALA A 348 11.14 7.52 -12.53
N LEU A 349 10.13 8.39 -12.31
CA LEU A 349 10.31 9.84 -12.29
C LEU A 349 11.17 10.31 -11.10
N THR A 350 11.02 9.67 -9.93
CA THR A 350 11.88 9.95 -8.77
C THR A 350 13.32 9.55 -9.04
N LEU A 351 13.55 8.35 -9.59
CA LEU A 351 14.88 7.90 -10.00
C LEU A 351 15.48 8.81 -11.09
N LEU A 352 14.65 9.28 -12.02
CA LEU A 352 15.08 10.24 -13.04
C LEU A 352 15.59 11.54 -12.39
N GLY A 353 14.84 12.09 -11.44
CA GLY A 353 15.24 13.28 -10.69
C GLY A 353 16.53 13.06 -9.90
N VAL A 354 16.66 11.92 -9.20
CA VAL A 354 17.88 11.54 -8.48
C VAL A 354 19.06 11.36 -9.43
N THR A 355 18.86 10.74 -10.58
CA THR A 355 19.92 10.54 -11.59
C THR A 355 20.43 11.88 -12.12
N VAL A 356 19.51 12.79 -12.48
CA VAL A 356 19.87 14.14 -12.95
C VAL A 356 20.62 14.89 -11.86
N TRP A 357 20.12 14.84 -10.62
CA TRP A 357 20.77 15.52 -9.48
C TRP A 357 22.17 14.96 -9.20
N LEU A 358 22.34 13.65 -9.14
CA LEU A 358 23.65 13.02 -8.93
C LEU A 358 24.62 13.32 -10.07
N TRP A 359 24.16 13.25 -11.33
CA TRP A 359 24.98 13.59 -12.48
C TRP A 359 25.45 15.04 -12.46
N ARG A 360 24.59 15.96 -12.04
CA ARG A 360 24.93 17.39 -11.94
C ARG A 360 25.88 17.70 -10.78
N THR A 361 25.82 16.94 -9.70
CA THR A 361 26.62 17.18 -8.47
C THR A 361 27.92 16.39 -8.43
N ARG A 362 27.93 15.13 -8.85
CA ARG A 362 29.09 14.22 -8.72
C ARG A 362 29.88 14.03 -10.01
N ARG A 363 29.21 14.02 -11.15
CA ARG A 363 29.79 13.79 -12.49
C ARG A 363 30.61 12.50 -12.64
N GLU A 364 30.30 11.48 -11.90
CA GLU A 364 30.97 10.21 -11.93
C GLU A 364 30.21 9.22 -12.79
N THR A 365 30.88 8.42 -13.59
CA THR A 365 30.28 7.48 -14.55
C THR A 365 29.39 6.43 -13.87
N TRP A 366 29.70 6.06 -12.62
CA TRP A 366 28.89 5.10 -11.87
C TRP A 366 27.42 5.52 -11.70
N VAL A 367 27.12 6.82 -11.76
CA VAL A 367 25.75 7.35 -11.66
C VAL A 367 24.86 6.73 -12.74
N TRP A 368 25.37 6.59 -13.96
CA TRP A 368 24.61 5.99 -15.05
C TRP A 368 24.32 4.50 -14.84
N PHE A 369 25.24 3.76 -14.24
CA PHE A 369 25.04 2.34 -13.97
C PHE A 369 24.14 2.11 -12.76
N VAL A 370 24.30 2.88 -11.69
CA VAL A 370 23.59 2.65 -10.42
C VAL A 370 22.19 3.27 -10.44
N THR A 371 22.02 4.45 -11.03
CA THR A 371 20.71 5.12 -11.07
C THR A 371 20.15 5.26 -12.48
N GLY A 372 20.97 5.54 -13.49
CA GLY A 372 20.53 5.78 -14.87
C GLY A 372 19.93 4.55 -15.53
N LEU A 373 20.61 3.39 -15.45
CA LEU A 373 20.10 2.14 -16.02
C LEU A 373 18.78 1.67 -15.37
N PRO A 374 18.66 1.61 -14.03
CA PRO A 374 17.36 1.35 -13.39
C PRO A 374 16.30 2.38 -13.75
N THR A 375 16.65 3.66 -13.86
CA THR A 375 15.71 4.71 -14.31
C THR A 375 15.17 4.41 -15.71
N ALA A 376 16.05 4.15 -16.67
CA ALA A 376 15.66 3.86 -18.05
C ALA A 376 14.75 2.62 -18.11
N PHE A 377 15.13 1.55 -17.43
CA PHE A 377 14.33 0.33 -17.35
C PHE A 377 12.94 0.59 -16.77
N MET A 378 12.86 1.20 -15.59
CA MET A 378 11.58 1.48 -14.90
C MET A 378 10.71 2.45 -15.71
N TYR A 379 11.32 3.46 -16.35
CA TYR A 379 10.60 4.42 -17.17
C TYR A 379 9.97 3.74 -18.40
N VAL A 380 10.73 2.91 -19.12
CA VAL A 380 10.24 2.17 -20.30
C VAL A 380 9.11 1.21 -19.88
N MET A 381 9.32 0.40 -18.83
CA MET A 381 8.32 -0.57 -18.38
C MET A 381 7.04 0.10 -17.91
N SER A 382 7.16 1.19 -17.13
CA SER A 382 5.99 1.88 -16.58
C SER A 382 5.19 2.62 -17.65
N THR A 383 5.86 3.30 -18.58
CA THR A 383 5.20 4.01 -19.67
C THR A 383 4.57 3.04 -20.67
N TRP A 384 5.24 1.93 -20.97
CA TRP A 384 4.68 0.87 -21.82
C TRP A 384 3.45 0.24 -21.18
N ALA A 385 3.49 -0.13 -19.89
CA ALA A 385 2.35 -0.66 -19.18
C ALA A 385 1.17 0.32 -19.19
N LEU A 386 1.43 1.58 -18.86
CA LEU A 386 0.39 2.61 -18.82
C LEU A 386 -0.20 2.87 -20.21
N ALA A 387 0.63 2.89 -21.26
CA ALA A 387 0.18 3.03 -22.64
C ALA A 387 -0.67 1.84 -23.09
N SER A 388 -0.25 0.60 -22.78
CA SER A 388 -0.99 -0.63 -23.13
C SER A 388 -2.34 -0.73 -22.43
N MET A 389 -2.50 -0.13 -21.25
CA MET A 389 -3.77 -0.06 -20.52
C MET A 389 -4.67 1.09 -21.02
N THR A 390 -4.07 2.17 -21.48
CA THR A 390 -4.77 3.41 -21.84
C THR A 390 -5.21 3.42 -23.30
N TRP A 391 -4.30 3.09 -24.21
CA TRP A 391 -4.52 3.18 -25.66
C TRP A 391 -5.71 2.38 -26.21
N PRO A 392 -5.92 1.12 -25.81
CA PRO A 392 -7.05 0.31 -26.31
C PRO A 392 -8.43 0.88 -25.96
N LYS A 393 -8.49 1.76 -24.94
CA LYS A 393 -9.74 2.42 -24.53
C LYS A 393 -10.12 3.59 -25.44
N PHE A 394 -9.16 4.17 -26.16
CA PHE A 394 -9.37 5.24 -27.14
C PHE A 394 -9.46 4.69 -28.57
N SER A 395 -8.87 3.52 -28.84
CA SER A 395 -8.82 2.90 -30.16
C SER A 395 -9.61 1.59 -30.15
N THR A 396 -10.77 1.59 -30.80
CA THR A 396 -11.62 0.40 -30.98
C THR A 396 -11.59 -0.03 -32.46
N PRO A 397 -11.97 -1.27 -32.77
CA PRO A 397 -12.06 -1.73 -34.18
C PRO A 397 -12.93 -0.85 -35.08
N GLY A 398 -13.84 -0.06 -34.49
CA GLY A 398 -14.71 0.89 -35.18
C GLY A 398 -14.15 2.31 -35.32
N GLY A 399 -12.92 2.58 -34.88
CA GLY A 399 -12.28 3.89 -34.93
C GLY A 399 -11.94 4.49 -33.55
N PHE A 400 -11.60 5.77 -33.56
CA PHE A 400 -11.27 6.51 -32.33
C PHE A 400 -12.55 6.87 -31.56
N VAL A 401 -12.58 6.50 -30.28
CA VAL A 401 -13.72 6.73 -29.39
C VAL A 401 -13.22 7.52 -28.17
N LEU A 402 -14.01 8.49 -27.72
CA LEU A 402 -13.74 9.20 -26.47
C LEU A 402 -14.41 8.45 -25.31
N PRO A 403 -13.64 7.80 -24.42
CA PRO A 403 -14.24 7.04 -23.31
C PRO A 403 -14.88 7.98 -22.29
N ILE A 404 -16.05 7.59 -21.79
CA ILE A 404 -16.74 8.29 -20.68
C ILE A 404 -16.04 7.99 -19.35
N ASP A 405 -15.38 6.82 -19.26
CA ASP A 405 -14.60 6.41 -18.08
C ASP A 405 -13.43 7.39 -17.85
N PRO A 406 -13.25 7.95 -16.63
CA PRO A 406 -12.15 8.86 -16.33
C PRO A 406 -10.77 8.17 -16.25
N VAL A 407 -10.72 6.83 -16.13
CA VAL A 407 -9.46 6.07 -15.95
C VAL A 407 -8.50 6.23 -17.13
N PRO A 408 -8.92 6.08 -18.40
CA PRO A 408 -8.05 6.30 -19.57
C PRO A 408 -7.52 7.74 -19.66
N TRP A 409 -8.33 8.72 -19.29
CA TRP A 409 -7.90 10.13 -19.28
C TRP A 409 -6.81 10.38 -18.24
N ALA A 410 -6.95 9.78 -17.06
CA ALA A 410 -5.89 9.84 -16.05
C ALA A 410 -4.59 9.20 -16.55
N GLY A 411 -4.68 8.08 -17.27
CA GLY A 411 -3.52 7.44 -17.92
C GLY A 411 -2.85 8.35 -18.94
N LEU A 412 -3.64 9.04 -19.79
CA LEU A 412 -3.14 9.96 -20.78
C LEU A 412 -2.41 11.17 -20.14
N VAL A 413 -3.01 11.76 -19.09
CA VAL A 413 -2.39 12.85 -18.34
C VAL A 413 -1.06 12.40 -17.73
N LEU A 414 -1.01 11.22 -17.13
CA LEU A 414 0.22 10.69 -16.52
C LEU A 414 1.32 10.46 -17.58
N LEU A 415 0.97 9.91 -18.76
CA LEU A 415 1.92 9.74 -19.87
C LEU A 415 2.44 11.08 -20.38
N SER A 416 1.57 12.08 -20.50
CA SER A 416 1.95 13.44 -20.94
C SER A 416 2.91 14.08 -19.94
N LEU A 417 2.62 13.99 -18.63
CA LEU A 417 3.50 14.50 -17.58
C LEU A 417 4.85 13.78 -17.58
N ALA A 418 4.85 12.46 -17.78
CA ALA A 418 6.08 11.69 -17.88
C ALA A 418 6.94 12.15 -19.06
N ALA A 419 6.34 12.38 -20.23
CA ALA A 419 7.06 12.89 -21.41
C ALA A 419 7.67 14.28 -21.15
N VAL A 420 6.91 15.19 -20.53
CA VAL A 420 7.40 16.53 -20.17
C VAL A 420 8.59 16.43 -19.20
N MET A 421 8.49 15.59 -18.17
CA MET A 421 9.57 15.38 -17.20
C MET A 421 10.82 14.77 -17.84
N LEU A 422 10.66 13.84 -18.79
CA LEU A 422 11.79 13.28 -19.53
C LEU A 422 12.48 14.32 -20.40
N ILE A 423 11.69 15.13 -21.13
CA ILE A 423 12.22 16.21 -21.98
C ILE A 423 13.04 17.19 -21.13
N GLU A 424 12.48 17.60 -19.98
CA GLU A 424 13.18 18.53 -19.09
C GLU A 424 14.46 17.89 -18.48
N ALA A 425 14.40 16.62 -18.09
CA ALA A 425 15.57 15.90 -17.59
C ALA A 425 16.69 15.83 -18.64
N VAL A 426 16.36 15.47 -19.89
CA VAL A 426 17.32 15.45 -21.00
C VAL A 426 17.87 16.85 -21.26
N ARG A 427 17.02 17.86 -21.29
CA ARG A 427 17.43 19.25 -21.44
C ARG A 427 18.42 19.66 -20.35
N VAL A 428 18.12 19.38 -19.09
CA VAL A 428 18.99 19.71 -17.96
C VAL A 428 20.34 18.96 -18.04
N ILE A 429 20.35 17.70 -18.48
CA ILE A 429 21.60 16.92 -18.67
C ILE A 429 22.45 17.52 -19.78
N LEU A 430 21.86 17.96 -20.89
CA LEU A 430 22.54 18.48 -22.07
C LEU A 430 22.95 19.94 -21.97
N LEU A 431 22.32 20.74 -21.11
CA LEU A 431 22.66 22.13 -20.92
C LEU A 431 24.10 22.31 -20.44
N PRO A 432 24.90 23.22 -21.07
CA PRO A 432 26.20 23.61 -20.57
C PRO A 432 26.04 24.12 -19.12
N GLN A 433 26.87 23.63 -18.24
CA GLN A 433 26.83 24.05 -16.86
C GLN A 433 27.59 25.36 -16.71
N GLY A 434 26.86 26.43 -16.32
CA GLY A 434 27.46 27.54 -15.60
C GLY A 434 28.12 27.03 -14.30
N PRO A 435 29.06 27.75 -13.73
CA PRO A 435 29.63 27.38 -12.44
C PRO A 435 28.48 27.23 -11.44
N LEU A 436 28.21 25.99 -10.98
CA LEU A 436 27.32 25.77 -9.87
C LEU A 436 27.96 26.45 -8.67
N ASP A 437 27.28 27.46 -8.18
CA ASP A 437 27.64 28.16 -6.97
C ASP A 437 27.87 27.12 -5.86
N ARG A 438 29.10 26.90 -5.47
CA ARG A 438 29.45 25.98 -4.37
C ARG A 438 28.89 26.45 -3.03
N GLY A 439 28.16 27.59 -3.03
CA GLY A 439 27.46 28.19 -1.91
C GLY A 439 26.09 27.60 -1.57
N GLY A 440 25.47 26.79 -2.43
CA GLY A 440 24.08 26.32 -2.25
C GLY A 440 23.82 25.36 -1.07
N ILE A 441 24.82 24.94 -0.33
CA ILE A 441 24.62 24.20 0.93
C ILE A 441 24.32 25.17 2.10
N GLY A 442 24.60 26.48 1.94
CA GLY A 442 24.35 27.50 2.96
C GLY A 442 22.93 28.06 3.00
N GLU A 443 22.23 28.11 1.87
CA GLU A 443 20.91 28.74 1.77
C GLU A 443 19.72 27.80 2.00
N ALA A 444 19.93 26.49 2.04
CA ALA A 444 18.89 25.52 2.44
C ALA A 444 18.41 25.69 3.91
N ARG A 445 19.06 26.57 4.69
CA ARG A 445 18.64 26.90 6.07
C ARG A 445 17.43 27.85 6.14
N ALA A 446 17.02 28.48 5.06
CA ALA A 446 15.92 29.46 5.08
C ALA A 446 14.52 28.85 4.89
N TRP A 447 14.39 27.60 4.47
CA TRP A 447 13.09 26.94 4.20
C TRP A 447 12.62 26.01 5.32
N GLY A 448 13.36 25.91 6.43
CA GLY A 448 13.11 24.95 7.51
C GLY A 448 12.52 25.51 8.81
N ALA A 449 12.25 26.79 8.93
CA ALA A 449 11.67 27.37 10.12
C ALA A 449 10.14 27.49 10.00
N ALA A 450 9.43 26.37 10.09
CA ALA A 450 8.01 26.40 10.45
C ALA A 450 7.91 26.53 11.98
N PRO A 451 7.07 27.44 12.51
CA PRO A 451 6.96 27.66 13.95
C PRO A 451 6.40 26.40 14.63
N THR A 452 7.08 25.95 15.66
CA THR A 452 6.63 24.95 16.63
C THR A 452 5.38 25.48 17.35
N ALA A 453 4.23 24.87 17.10
CA ALA A 453 3.03 24.93 17.92
C ALA A 453 2.34 23.57 17.98
#